data_d2f322e69717deed6d7c2ac059e791b5
#
_entry.id   d2f322e69717deed6d7c2ac059e791b5
#
_cell.length_a   1.000
_cell.length_b   1.000
_cell.length_c   1.000
_cell.angle_alpha   90.00
_cell.angle_beta   90.00
_cell.angle_gamma   90.00
#
_symmetry.space_group_name_H-M   'P 1'
#
loop_
_entity.id
_entity.type
_entity.pdbx_description
1 polymer ?
#
loop_
_entity_poly.entity_id
_entity_poly.type
_entity_poly.pdbx_seq_one_letter_code
_entity_poly.pdbx_strand_id
1 'polypeptide(L)'
;MIRRVTSPALFPPPTYSHASVVEAGTRIAFLAGSVPLDAEGKLVGEGDPVRQAEQVVADLEEQLRAVASDLAHVLSTEVYVVSGDTAVLSAVWEVVEASGLSTGPHSSTLLGVACLGYSGQLVEITATAAVPDAGPEVRS
;
A
#
# COMPACT_ATOMS: atom_id res chain seq x y z
N MET A 1 3.42 18.83 -6.52
CA MET A 1 2.24 18.27 -5.87
C MET A 1 2.61 17.40 -4.66
N ILE A 2 3.46 16.43 -4.80
CA ILE A 2 3.94 15.59 -3.69
C ILE A 2 5.43 15.77 -3.52
N ARG A 3 5.87 16.02 -2.29
CA ARG A 3 7.28 16.05 -1.94
C ARG A 3 7.61 14.87 -1.04
N ARG A 4 8.56 14.06 -1.47
CA ARG A 4 9.07 12.91 -0.70
C ARG A 4 10.27 13.40 0.10
N VAL A 5 10.25 13.16 1.41
CA VAL A 5 11.24 13.70 2.32
C VAL A 5 12.03 12.58 2.99
N THR A 6 13.34 12.67 2.88
CA THR A 6 14.27 11.79 3.60
C THR A 6 15.15 12.66 4.48
N SER A 7 15.10 12.43 5.79
CA SER A 7 15.93 13.21 6.73
C SER A 7 17.35 12.67 6.72
N PRO A 8 18.37 13.54 6.56
CA PRO A 8 19.76 13.10 6.61
C PRO A 8 20.22 12.71 8.02
N ALA A 9 19.45 13.06 9.06
CA ALA A 9 19.76 12.71 10.44
C ALA A 9 19.30 11.31 10.82
N LEU A 10 18.52 10.64 9.96
CA LEU A 10 17.96 9.32 10.22
C LEU A 10 18.63 8.26 9.34
N PHE A 11 18.50 7.00 9.74
CA PHE A 11 18.93 5.89 8.90
C PHE A 11 18.23 5.96 7.54
N PRO A 12 18.95 5.93 6.40
CA PRO A 12 18.34 6.10 5.09
C PRO A 12 17.39 4.94 4.76
N PRO A 13 16.14 5.24 4.40
CA PRO A 13 15.19 4.18 4.03
C PRO A 13 15.56 3.62 2.65
N PRO A 14 15.51 2.29 2.47
CA PRO A 14 15.95 1.68 1.20
C PRO A 14 14.99 1.97 0.03
N THR A 15 13.67 1.94 0.25
CA THR A 15 12.67 2.02 -0.83
C THR A 15 11.43 2.82 -0.46
N TYR A 16 11.46 3.52 0.68
CA TYR A 16 10.36 4.38 1.13
C TYR A 16 10.93 5.72 1.58
N SER A 17 10.07 6.67 1.91
CA SER A 17 10.46 8.00 2.42
C SER A 17 10.12 8.12 3.90
N HIS A 18 10.81 9.00 4.60
CA HIS A 18 10.48 9.31 5.99
C HIS A 18 9.16 10.06 6.10
N ALA A 19 8.82 10.87 5.10
CA ALA A 19 7.57 11.63 5.08
C ALA A 19 7.13 11.92 3.65
N SER A 20 5.84 12.14 3.47
CA SER A 20 5.26 12.65 2.22
C SER A 20 4.52 13.94 2.54
N VAL A 21 4.79 15.00 1.77
CA VAL A 21 4.15 16.30 1.94
C VAL A 21 3.43 16.65 0.65
N VAL A 22 2.20 17.14 0.76
CA VAL A 22 1.40 17.59 -0.38
C VAL A 22 1.17 19.08 -0.32
N GLU A 23 1.07 19.70 -1.48
CA GLU A 23 0.72 21.11 -1.60
C GLU A 23 -0.72 21.36 -1.18
N ALA A 24 -0.99 22.58 -0.69
CA ALA A 24 -2.35 23.00 -0.37
C ALA A 24 -3.26 22.85 -1.61
N GLY A 25 -4.49 22.42 -1.38
CA GLY A 25 -5.46 22.20 -2.46
C GLY A 25 -5.39 20.81 -3.11
N THR A 26 -4.42 19.98 -2.74
CA THR A 26 -4.35 18.60 -3.24
C THR A 26 -5.52 17.79 -2.67
N ARG A 27 -6.25 17.11 -3.54
CA ARG A 27 -7.32 16.21 -3.10
C ARG A 27 -6.70 14.92 -2.56
N ILE A 28 -7.27 14.42 -1.47
CA ILE A 28 -6.77 13.24 -0.77
C ILE A 28 -7.84 12.15 -0.78
N ALA A 29 -7.45 10.94 -1.13
CA ALA A 29 -8.29 9.75 -1.03
C ALA A 29 -7.83 8.87 0.14
N PHE A 30 -8.77 8.52 1.00
CA PHE A 30 -8.56 7.56 2.08
C PHE A 30 -9.13 6.22 1.63
N LEU A 31 -8.28 5.21 1.45
CA LEU A 31 -8.69 3.93 0.91
C LEU A 31 -8.99 2.94 2.03
N ALA A 32 -9.99 2.07 1.81
CA ALA A 32 -10.17 0.91 2.66
C ALA A 32 -8.97 -0.02 2.56
N GLY A 33 -8.71 -0.81 3.59
CA GLY A 33 -7.64 -1.80 3.55
C GLY A 33 -7.84 -2.76 2.36
N SER A 34 -6.80 -2.89 1.54
CA SER A 34 -6.79 -3.84 0.44
C SER A 34 -6.56 -5.24 0.98
N VAL A 35 -7.37 -6.20 0.55
CA VAL A 35 -7.40 -7.58 1.03
C VAL A 35 -7.20 -8.57 -0.13
N PRO A 36 -6.67 -9.79 0.12
CA PRO A 36 -6.33 -10.74 -0.94
C PRO A 36 -7.54 -11.56 -1.40
N LEU A 37 -8.63 -10.88 -1.73
CA LEU A 37 -9.84 -11.51 -2.24
C LEU A 37 -10.02 -11.18 -3.72
N ASP A 38 -10.56 -12.13 -4.49
CA ASP A 38 -10.99 -11.85 -5.86
C ASP A 38 -12.38 -11.18 -5.89
N ALA A 39 -12.88 -10.87 -7.08
CA ALA A 39 -14.17 -10.20 -7.24
C ALA A 39 -15.36 -11.02 -6.74
N GLU A 40 -15.21 -12.34 -6.60
CA GLU A 40 -16.21 -13.25 -6.05
C GLU A 40 -16.09 -13.45 -4.55
N GLY A 41 -15.13 -12.77 -3.91
CA GLY A 41 -14.90 -12.88 -2.48
C GLY A 41 -14.09 -14.10 -2.05
N LYS A 42 -13.42 -14.76 -2.99
CA LYS A 42 -12.57 -15.92 -2.68
C LYS A 42 -11.16 -15.46 -2.30
N LEU A 43 -10.60 -16.11 -1.28
CA LEU A 43 -9.22 -15.90 -0.88
C LEU A 43 -8.27 -16.38 -1.99
N VAL A 44 -7.35 -15.51 -2.37
CA VAL A 44 -6.28 -15.82 -3.33
C VAL A 44 -4.98 -16.03 -2.57
N GLY A 45 -4.33 -17.19 -2.80
CA GLY A 45 -3.05 -17.50 -2.16
C GLY A 45 -3.17 -18.05 -0.74
N GLU A 46 -4.08 -18.99 -0.51
CA GLU A 46 -4.22 -19.63 0.80
C GLU A 46 -2.88 -20.17 1.32
N GLY A 47 -2.50 -19.77 2.54
CA GLY A 47 -1.25 -20.17 3.16
C GLY A 47 0.01 -19.55 2.54
N ASP A 48 -0.13 -18.65 1.57
CA ASP A 48 0.99 -18.06 0.82
C ASP A 48 1.00 -16.53 0.97
N PRO A 49 1.78 -15.98 1.91
CA PRO A 49 1.79 -14.53 2.13
C PRO A 49 2.32 -13.74 0.93
N VAL A 50 3.26 -14.28 0.17
CA VAL A 50 3.79 -13.61 -1.02
C VAL A 50 2.72 -13.50 -2.12
N ARG A 51 2.01 -14.60 -2.39
CA ARG A 51 0.91 -14.58 -3.36
C ARG A 51 -0.23 -13.67 -2.90
N GLN A 52 -0.54 -13.67 -1.61
CA GLN A 52 -1.53 -12.75 -1.06
C GLN A 52 -1.10 -11.29 -1.21
N ALA A 53 0.17 -10.99 -0.98
CA ALA A 53 0.70 -9.64 -1.15
C ALA A 53 0.55 -9.16 -2.60
N GLU A 54 0.82 -10.02 -3.58
CA GLU A 54 0.64 -9.71 -5.00
C GLU A 54 -0.82 -9.35 -5.32
N GLN A 55 -1.76 -10.12 -4.78
CA GLN A 55 -3.18 -9.85 -4.97
C GLN A 55 -3.60 -8.54 -4.29
N VAL A 56 -3.10 -8.30 -3.08
CA VAL A 56 -3.39 -7.08 -2.32
C VAL A 56 -2.91 -5.85 -3.10
N VAL A 57 -1.74 -5.89 -3.70
CA VAL A 57 -1.22 -4.78 -4.52
C VAL A 57 -2.08 -4.58 -5.77
N ALA A 58 -2.49 -5.66 -6.44
CA ALA A 58 -3.37 -5.58 -7.60
C ALA A 58 -4.73 -4.96 -7.25
N ASP A 59 -5.31 -5.37 -6.12
CA ASP A 59 -6.58 -4.83 -5.65
C ASP A 59 -6.44 -3.36 -5.23
N LEU A 60 -5.31 -2.98 -4.65
CA LEU A 60 -5.00 -1.58 -4.32
C LEU A 60 -4.96 -0.72 -5.58
N GLU A 61 -4.36 -1.21 -6.67
CA GLU A 61 -4.37 -0.50 -7.95
C GLU A 61 -5.79 -0.24 -8.43
N GLU A 62 -6.69 -1.21 -8.32
CA GLU A 62 -8.09 -1.03 -8.71
C GLU A 62 -8.81 -0.01 -7.83
N GLN A 63 -8.57 -0.03 -6.52
CA GLN A 63 -9.12 0.99 -5.62
C GLN A 63 -8.66 2.39 -6.02
N LEU A 64 -7.37 2.52 -6.36
CA LEU A 64 -6.79 3.81 -6.77
C LEU A 64 -7.40 4.29 -8.10
N ARG A 65 -7.60 3.39 -9.08
CA ARG A 65 -8.27 3.75 -10.33
C ARG A 65 -9.69 4.28 -10.08
N ALA A 66 -10.39 3.69 -9.13
CA ALA A 66 -11.76 4.12 -8.79
C ALA A 66 -11.83 5.57 -8.29
N VAL A 67 -10.73 6.09 -7.75
CA VAL A 67 -10.63 7.48 -7.27
C VAL A 67 -9.74 8.35 -8.16
N ALA A 68 -9.48 7.92 -9.39
CA ALA A 68 -8.65 8.63 -10.37
C ALA A 68 -7.22 8.90 -9.88
N SER A 69 -6.64 7.91 -9.20
CA SER A 69 -5.25 7.94 -8.72
C SER A 69 -4.49 6.69 -9.19
N ASP A 70 -3.28 6.52 -8.71
CA ASP A 70 -2.42 5.38 -9.03
C ASP A 70 -1.39 5.15 -7.91
N LEU A 71 -0.62 4.06 -8.03
CA LEU A 71 0.37 3.69 -7.02
C LEU A 71 1.45 4.76 -6.82
N ALA A 72 1.83 5.48 -7.86
CA ALA A 72 2.85 6.52 -7.76
C ALA A 72 2.38 7.75 -6.94
N HIS A 73 1.08 7.91 -6.76
CA HIS A 73 0.49 9.00 -5.99
C HIS A 73 0.12 8.61 -4.56
N VAL A 74 0.43 7.40 -4.14
CA VAL A 74 0.22 6.97 -2.75
C VAL A 74 1.16 7.76 -1.85
N LEU A 75 0.62 8.32 -0.79
CA LEU A 75 1.34 9.13 0.19
C LEU A 75 1.89 8.27 1.32
N SER A 76 1.07 7.39 1.86
CA SER A 76 1.44 6.52 2.98
C SER A 76 0.73 5.18 2.91
N THR A 77 1.39 4.16 3.42
CA THR A 77 0.79 2.83 3.59
C THR A 77 1.09 2.28 4.98
N GLU A 78 0.21 1.39 5.45
CA GLU A 78 0.54 0.45 6.51
C GLU A 78 0.38 -0.94 5.92
N VAL A 79 1.43 -1.74 6.03
CA VAL A 79 1.48 -3.12 5.52
C VAL A 79 1.39 -4.06 6.72
N TYR A 80 0.29 -4.82 6.77
CA TYR A 80 0.02 -5.76 7.86
C TYR A 80 0.25 -7.18 7.38
N VAL A 81 1.01 -7.95 8.15
CA VAL A 81 1.32 -9.35 7.84
C VAL A 81 1.03 -10.20 9.07
N VAL A 82 0.25 -11.26 8.91
CA VAL A 82 -0.03 -12.22 9.99
C VAL A 82 1.17 -13.13 10.16
N SER A 83 2.13 -12.70 10.96
CA SER A 83 3.35 -13.46 11.27
C SER A 83 4.10 -12.79 12.44
N GLY A 84 4.76 -13.59 13.24
CA GLY A 84 5.74 -13.15 14.21
C GLY A 84 7.18 -13.26 13.69
N ASP A 85 7.36 -13.69 12.44
CA ASP A 85 8.67 -13.92 11.83
C ASP A 85 9.01 -12.77 10.87
N THR A 86 10.07 -12.04 11.18
CA THR A 86 10.53 -10.92 10.35
C THR A 86 10.94 -11.35 8.93
N ALA A 87 11.32 -12.61 8.72
CA ALA A 87 11.64 -13.10 7.38
C ALA A 87 10.38 -13.14 6.49
N VAL A 88 9.21 -13.47 7.06
CA VAL A 88 7.93 -13.44 6.34
C VAL A 88 7.55 -11.99 6.02
N LEU A 89 7.72 -11.08 6.96
CA LEU A 89 7.47 -9.66 6.74
C LEU A 89 8.35 -9.11 5.61
N SER A 90 9.64 -9.49 5.60
CA SER A 90 10.57 -9.07 4.54
C SER A 90 10.17 -9.61 3.18
N ALA A 91 9.68 -10.85 3.10
CA ALA A 91 9.22 -11.44 1.83
C ALA A 91 8.00 -10.69 1.27
N VAL A 92 7.07 -10.28 2.13
CA VAL A 92 5.93 -9.45 1.74
C VAL A 92 6.41 -8.06 1.30
N TRP A 93 7.35 -7.47 2.03
CA TRP A 93 7.91 -6.16 1.68
C TRP A 93 8.58 -6.18 0.31
N GLU A 94 9.25 -7.26 -0.08
CA GLU A 94 9.83 -7.39 -1.42
C GLU A 94 8.79 -7.23 -2.53
N VAL A 95 7.56 -7.72 -2.32
CA VAL A 95 6.45 -7.53 -3.26
C VAL A 95 6.05 -6.05 -3.34
N VAL A 96 5.93 -5.39 -2.20
CA VAL A 96 5.61 -3.97 -2.11
C VAL A 96 6.67 -3.12 -2.81
N GLU A 97 7.94 -3.39 -2.54
CA GLU A 97 9.08 -2.68 -3.09
C GLU A 97 9.21 -2.88 -4.61
N ALA A 98 8.83 -4.03 -5.13
CA ALA A 98 8.84 -4.32 -6.56
C ALA A 98 7.64 -3.71 -7.30
N SER A 99 6.67 -3.16 -6.59
CA SER A 99 5.46 -2.57 -7.17
C SER A 99 5.64 -1.10 -7.55
N GLY A 100 4.62 -0.51 -8.17
CA GLY A 100 4.58 0.92 -8.49
C GLY A 100 4.60 1.85 -7.27
N LEU A 101 4.44 1.31 -6.05
CA LEU A 101 4.58 2.09 -4.82
C LEU A 101 5.98 2.67 -4.65
N SER A 102 6.99 2.05 -5.23
CA SER A 102 8.38 2.54 -5.18
C SER A 102 8.68 3.63 -6.20
N THR A 103 7.80 3.85 -7.17
CA THR A 103 7.96 4.91 -8.18
C THR A 103 7.89 6.30 -7.55
N GLY A 104 6.92 6.52 -6.64
CA GLY A 104 6.90 7.68 -5.76
C GLY A 104 7.08 7.17 -4.35
N PRO A 105 8.31 7.17 -3.79
CA PRO A 105 8.57 6.42 -2.55
C PRO A 105 7.69 6.91 -1.41
N HIS A 106 6.66 6.13 -1.12
CA HIS A 106 5.66 6.42 -0.09
C HIS A 106 6.25 6.29 1.32
N SER A 107 5.62 6.92 2.29
CA SER A 107 5.91 6.68 3.71
C SER A 107 5.22 5.39 4.11
N SER A 108 5.90 4.47 4.79
CA SER A 108 5.31 3.17 5.10
C SER A 108 5.69 2.66 6.49
N THR A 109 4.77 1.89 7.06
CA THR A 109 5.01 1.11 8.27
C THR A 109 4.68 -0.34 7.96
N LEU A 110 5.57 -1.26 8.36
CA LEU A 110 5.41 -2.70 8.17
C LEU A 110 5.23 -3.35 9.54
N LEU A 111 4.14 -4.08 9.72
CA LEU A 111 3.75 -4.65 11.02
C LEU A 111 3.41 -6.13 10.91
N GLY A 112 3.91 -6.91 11.87
CA GLY A 112 3.39 -8.25 12.14
C GLY A 112 2.19 -8.14 13.08
N VAL A 113 1.10 -8.83 12.74
CA VAL A 113 -0.14 -8.82 13.52
C VAL A 113 -0.62 -10.24 13.83
N ALA A 114 -1.47 -10.38 14.83
CA ALA A 114 -1.97 -11.68 15.27
C ALA A 114 -2.99 -12.28 14.30
N CYS A 115 -3.84 -11.46 13.69
CA CYS A 115 -4.86 -11.89 12.72
C CYS A 115 -5.34 -10.68 11.93
N LEU A 116 -6.05 -10.97 10.84
CA LEU A 116 -6.76 -9.98 10.02
C LEU A 116 -8.23 -10.37 9.89
N GLY A 117 -9.01 -9.54 9.20
CA GLY A 117 -10.46 -9.63 9.23
C GLY A 117 -11.09 -10.83 8.54
N TYR A 118 -10.43 -11.39 7.52
CA TYR A 118 -10.97 -12.53 6.78
C TYR A 118 -10.25 -13.82 7.14
N SER A 119 -10.99 -14.93 7.12
CA SER A 119 -10.42 -16.25 7.40
C SER A 119 -9.31 -16.56 6.39
N GLY A 120 -8.13 -16.92 6.91
CA GLY A 120 -6.95 -17.24 6.09
C GLY A 120 -6.23 -16.04 5.52
N GLN A 121 -6.69 -14.82 5.77
CA GLN A 121 -6.02 -13.61 5.32
C GLN A 121 -4.70 -13.43 6.07
N LEU A 122 -3.61 -13.25 5.31
CA LEU A 122 -2.26 -13.09 5.85
C LEU A 122 -1.66 -11.71 5.58
N VAL A 123 -2.22 -10.95 4.64
CA VAL A 123 -1.70 -9.62 4.24
C VAL A 123 -2.84 -8.65 4.05
N GLU A 124 -2.62 -7.41 4.46
CA GLU A 124 -3.50 -6.28 4.17
C GLU A 124 -2.66 -5.03 4.02
N ILE A 125 -3.06 -4.12 3.12
CA ILE A 125 -2.40 -2.82 2.97
C ILE A 125 -3.45 -1.72 3.04
N THR A 126 -3.26 -0.76 3.95
CA THR A 126 -4.01 0.49 3.96
C THR A 126 -3.21 1.55 3.25
N ALA A 127 -3.87 2.46 2.57
CA ALA A 127 -3.21 3.54 1.85
C ALA A 127 -3.99 4.84 1.89
N THR A 128 -3.25 5.94 1.88
CA THR A 128 -3.77 7.28 1.64
C THR A 128 -3.05 7.81 0.41
N ALA A 129 -3.78 8.39 -0.53
CA ALA A 129 -3.24 8.81 -1.82
C ALA A 129 -3.64 10.23 -2.17
N ALA A 130 -2.78 10.92 -2.93
CA ALA A 130 -3.14 12.16 -3.59
C ALA A 130 -3.92 11.84 -4.87
N VAL A 131 -4.91 12.65 -5.18
CA VAL A 131 -5.67 12.54 -6.43
C VAL A 131 -5.22 13.66 -7.36
N PRO A 132 -4.60 13.34 -8.52
CA PRO A 132 -4.13 14.38 -9.44
C PRO A 132 -5.26 15.26 -9.95
N ASP A 133 -5.03 16.58 -10.01
CA ASP A 133 -6.04 17.57 -10.40
C ASP A 133 -6.51 17.41 -11.86
N ALA A 134 -5.63 16.93 -12.74
CA ALA A 134 -5.94 16.72 -14.14
C ALA A 134 -6.65 15.39 -14.41
N GLY A 135 -6.95 14.64 -13.37
CA GLY A 135 -7.60 13.34 -13.50
C GLY A 135 -9.10 13.45 -13.80
N PRO A 136 -9.72 12.35 -14.26
CA PRO A 136 -11.17 12.29 -14.43
C PRO A 136 -11.89 12.44 -13.09
N GLU A 137 -13.21 12.62 -13.13
CA GLU A 137 -14.03 12.64 -11.91
C GLU A 137 -13.90 11.34 -11.14
N VAL A 138 -13.97 11.47 -9.81
CA VAL A 138 -13.96 10.31 -8.91
C VAL A 138 -15.27 9.52 -9.09
N ARG A 139 -15.17 8.21 -9.21
CA ARG A 139 -16.32 7.32 -9.32
C ARG A 139 -17.03 7.17 -7.99
N SER A 140 -18.33 7.19 -8.01
CA SER A 140 -19.14 6.95 -6.81
C SER A 140 -19.63 5.50 -6.73
#